data_31e8c5b043a2c61ae937377410510e26
#
_entry.id   31e8c5b043a2c61ae937377410510e26
#
_cell.length_a   1.000
_cell.length_b   1.000
_cell.length_c   1.000
_cell.angle_alpha   90.00
_cell.angle_beta   90.00
_cell.angle_gamma   90.00
#
_symmetry.space_group_name_H-M   'P 1'
#
loop_
_entity.id
_entity.type
_entity.pdbx_description
1 polymer ?
#
loop_
_entity_poly.entity_id
_entity_poly.type
_entity_poly.pdbx_seq_one_letter_code
_entity_poly.pdbx_strand_id
1 'polypeptide(L)'
;MNLKQLSSITGYSLATVSKAFSGSNEISKETKDVIIKKAKELGIYEKYNKQKYQKMVIAILCPEIESAYYTDILSYFHKILAEKGCVATVSVTNFSASQEAELISYYSSNGKADGIIVIDAKSKSKKYSEIPIVYLNANDDASEHVDCINVDFNFGIEQAINHLKENGHQKIGYIGESLTMDKYDAFIKAMNKHNLLINPEFVVIEKNRFEDAGYNGFKKLWDKNNLPTAIFCAYDYIALGVIDFLEEKQKKVPDDLSIIGSDDIQIASYRKIDLSSIKANVKSICEISLSILLKKIKNPSYKVLQNVTVKSEFVQRNSVKNLNQN
;
A
#
# COMPACT_ATOMS: atom_id res chain seq x y z
N MET A 1 8.54 15.62 38.97
CA MET A 1 8.02 16.99 39.22
C MET A 1 6.70 17.17 38.48
N ASN A 2 5.75 17.98 39.01
CA ASN A 2 4.45 18.24 38.41
C ASN A 2 4.21 19.75 38.20
N LEU A 3 3.13 20.13 37.48
CA LEU A 3 2.81 21.55 37.19
C LEU A 3 2.59 22.40 38.45
N LYS A 4 2.11 21.80 39.54
CA LYS A 4 1.95 22.50 40.85
C LYS A 4 3.32 22.94 41.40
N GLN A 5 4.31 22.05 41.31
CA GLN A 5 5.69 22.36 41.75
C GLN A 5 6.32 23.41 40.85
N LEU A 6 6.09 23.35 39.53
CA LEU A 6 6.55 24.38 38.60
C LEU A 6 5.91 25.75 38.90
N SER A 7 4.62 25.78 39.21
CA SER A 7 3.89 26.97 39.66
C SER A 7 4.56 27.60 40.90
N SER A 8 4.88 26.81 41.90
CA SER A 8 5.60 27.29 43.09
C SER A 8 6.98 27.82 42.80
N ILE A 9 7.71 27.21 41.88
CA ILE A 9 9.09 27.63 41.52
C ILE A 9 9.08 28.89 40.67
N THR A 10 8.12 29.06 39.77
CA THR A 10 8.06 30.20 38.84
C THR A 10 7.28 31.39 39.39
N GLY A 11 6.54 31.23 40.50
CA GLY A 11 5.69 32.25 41.10
C GLY A 11 4.39 32.54 40.34
N TYR A 12 4.10 31.82 39.24
CA TYR A 12 2.87 31.97 38.46
C TYR A 12 1.79 31.01 38.94
N SER A 13 0.53 31.40 38.77
CA SER A 13 -0.60 30.51 39.12
C SER A 13 -0.57 29.19 38.31
N LEU A 14 -1.15 28.10 38.89
CA LEU A 14 -1.25 26.82 38.18
C LEU A 14 -1.99 26.95 36.83
N ALA A 15 -3.00 27.84 36.76
CA ALA A 15 -3.73 28.15 35.54
C ALA A 15 -2.82 28.80 34.49
N THR A 16 -2.00 29.80 34.92
CA THR A 16 -1.01 30.48 34.04
C THR A 16 0.05 29.51 33.54
N VAL A 17 0.56 28.62 34.42
CA VAL A 17 1.50 27.57 34.03
C VAL A 17 0.89 26.60 33.03
N SER A 18 -0.36 26.15 33.26
CA SER A 18 -1.06 25.28 32.31
C SER A 18 -1.27 25.95 30.95
N LYS A 19 -1.63 27.23 30.91
CA LYS A 19 -1.79 28.02 29.69
C LYS A 19 -0.49 28.17 28.92
N ALA A 20 0.66 28.24 29.59
CA ALA A 20 1.98 28.31 28.94
C ALA A 20 2.27 27.05 28.09
N PHE A 21 1.78 25.88 28.50
CA PHE A 21 1.96 24.61 27.79
C PHE A 21 0.86 24.30 26.76
N SER A 22 -0.30 24.95 26.86
CA SER A 22 -1.43 24.72 25.95
C SER A 22 -1.43 25.59 24.69
N GLY A 23 -0.43 26.50 24.55
CA GLY A 23 -0.38 27.44 23.43
C GLY A 23 -1.42 28.57 23.49
N SER A 24 -2.08 28.77 24.65
CA SER A 24 -3.05 29.83 24.83
C SER A 24 -2.48 31.22 24.57
N ASN A 25 -3.26 32.09 23.91
CA ASN A 25 -2.96 33.48 23.70
C ASN A 25 -3.37 34.40 24.90
N GLU A 26 -3.89 33.82 25.98
CA GLU A 26 -4.37 34.56 27.16
C GLU A 26 -3.24 34.94 28.11
N ILE A 27 -2.00 34.57 27.86
CA ILE A 27 -0.82 34.98 28.62
C ILE A 27 0.20 35.66 27.70
N SER A 28 0.96 36.60 28.25
CA SER A 28 1.99 37.32 27.46
C SER A 28 3.10 36.38 27.00
N LYS A 29 3.76 36.72 25.89
CA LYS A 29 4.90 35.97 25.36
C LYS A 29 6.02 35.83 26.39
N GLU A 30 6.33 36.94 27.10
CA GLU A 30 7.36 36.98 28.14
C GLU A 30 7.06 35.99 29.27
N THR A 31 5.81 35.96 29.74
CA THR A 31 5.36 35.03 30.79
C THR A 31 5.51 33.59 30.33
N LYS A 32 5.12 33.33 29.08
CA LYS A 32 5.26 32.00 28.48
C LYS A 32 6.73 31.57 28.39
N ASP A 33 7.59 32.45 27.91
CA ASP A 33 9.02 32.17 27.72
C ASP A 33 9.71 31.85 29.05
N VAL A 34 9.39 32.60 30.12
CA VAL A 34 9.92 32.35 31.48
C VAL A 34 9.51 30.96 32.00
N ILE A 35 8.22 30.60 31.88
CA ILE A 35 7.71 29.31 32.37
C ILE A 35 8.33 28.17 31.55
N ILE A 36 8.36 28.27 30.23
CA ILE A 36 8.91 27.23 29.34
C ILE A 36 10.43 27.08 29.56
N LYS A 37 11.18 28.15 29.70
CA LYS A 37 12.60 28.08 30.00
C LYS A 37 12.84 27.31 31.30
N LYS A 38 12.10 27.64 32.36
CA LYS A 38 12.23 26.96 33.66
C LYS A 38 11.84 25.49 33.59
N ALA A 39 10.79 25.15 32.83
CA ALA A 39 10.39 23.76 32.59
C ALA A 39 11.45 22.92 31.87
N LYS A 40 12.17 23.53 30.88
CA LYS A 40 13.29 22.89 30.20
C LYS A 40 14.48 22.65 31.12
N GLU A 41 14.84 23.67 31.94
CA GLU A 41 15.91 23.56 32.94
C GLU A 41 15.65 22.42 33.94
N LEU A 42 14.36 22.18 34.28
CA LEU A 42 13.95 21.16 35.24
C LEU A 42 13.63 19.79 34.59
N GLY A 43 13.82 19.65 33.26
CA GLY A 43 13.61 18.40 32.53
C GLY A 43 12.15 17.94 32.45
N ILE A 44 11.19 18.84 32.71
CA ILE A 44 9.75 18.47 32.69
C ILE A 44 8.99 19.04 31.49
N TYR A 45 9.68 19.79 30.64
CA TYR A 45 9.06 20.45 29.48
C TYR A 45 8.35 19.44 28.56
N GLU A 46 9.03 18.39 28.14
CA GLU A 46 8.46 17.38 27.24
C GLU A 46 7.24 16.65 27.81
N LYS A 47 7.21 16.46 29.14
CA LYS A 47 6.10 15.80 29.82
C LYS A 47 4.79 16.61 29.73
N TYR A 48 4.88 17.94 29.67
CA TYR A 48 3.72 18.84 29.72
C TYR A 48 3.54 19.69 28.48
N ASN A 49 4.51 19.69 27.56
CA ASN A 49 4.43 20.42 26.31
C ASN A 49 3.34 19.78 25.41
N LYS A 50 2.10 20.18 25.69
CA LYS A 50 0.93 19.86 24.86
C LYS A 50 0.78 20.87 23.69
N GLN A 51 1.83 21.46 23.18
CA GLN A 51 1.71 22.09 21.89
C GLN A 51 1.35 20.98 20.90
N LYS A 52 0.04 20.75 20.75
CA LYS A 52 -0.49 19.97 19.64
C LYS A 52 0.15 20.56 18.39
N TYR A 53 0.89 19.76 17.67
CA TYR A 53 1.21 20.09 16.30
C TYR A 53 -0.08 20.57 15.65
N GLN A 54 -0.12 21.82 15.16
CA GLN A 54 -1.40 22.44 14.76
C GLN A 54 -2.07 21.73 13.59
N LYS A 55 -1.30 20.88 12.90
CA LYS A 55 -1.81 20.06 11.78
C LYS A 55 -2.12 18.65 12.27
N MET A 56 -3.18 18.10 11.74
CA MET A 56 -3.52 16.68 11.91
C MET A 56 -2.41 15.81 11.33
N VAL A 57 -1.99 14.79 12.07
CA VAL A 57 -0.95 13.84 11.67
C VAL A 57 -1.59 12.51 11.35
N ILE A 58 -1.41 12.02 10.13
CA ILE A 58 -1.84 10.70 9.70
C ILE A 58 -0.62 9.80 9.52
N ALA A 59 -0.57 8.71 10.28
CA ALA A 59 0.45 7.69 10.11
C ALA A 59 0.04 6.71 9.00
N ILE A 60 0.96 6.43 8.08
CA ILE A 60 0.79 5.46 7.01
C ILE A 60 1.79 4.34 7.25
N LEU A 61 1.29 3.14 7.52
CA LEU A 61 2.09 1.94 7.66
C LEU A 61 2.08 1.21 6.33
N CYS A 62 3.26 1.05 5.72
CA CYS A 62 3.43 0.49 4.40
C CYS A 62 4.38 -0.70 4.46
N PRO A 63 4.15 -1.80 3.73
CA PRO A 63 5.05 -2.95 3.76
C PRO A 63 6.48 -2.61 3.35
N GLU A 64 6.64 -1.80 2.32
CA GLU A 64 7.93 -1.40 1.73
C GLU A 64 7.80 -0.10 0.93
N ILE A 65 8.93 0.41 0.44
CA ILE A 65 8.99 1.62 -0.41
C ILE A 65 9.80 1.39 -1.70
N GLU A 66 10.05 0.13 -2.06
CA GLU A 66 10.82 -0.25 -3.26
C GLU A 66 9.90 -0.42 -4.47
N SER A 67 8.73 -1.01 -4.27
CA SER A 67 7.75 -1.24 -5.32
C SER A 67 7.06 0.07 -5.76
N ALA A 68 6.91 0.26 -7.07
CA ALA A 68 6.17 1.38 -7.64
C ALA A 68 4.71 1.41 -7.17
N TYR A 69 4.07 0.25 -7.01
CA TYR A 69 2.70 0.16 -6.50
C TYR A 69 2.52 0.86 -5.14
N TYR A 70 3.41 0.57 -4.18
CA TYR A 70 3.35 1.20 -2.86
C TYR A 70 3.76 2.68 -2.92
N THR A 71 4.77 3.02 -3.71
CA THR A 71 5.21 4.42 -3.82
C THR A 71 4.16 5.30 -4.50
N ASP A 72 3.38 4.78 -5.42
CA ASP A 72 2.24 5.49 -6.03
C ASP A 72 1.14 5.75 -5.00
N ILE A 73 0.79 4.76 -4.18
CA ILE A 73 -0.17 4.92 -3.07
C ILE A 73 0.33 5.99 -2.09
N LEU A 74 1.61 5.90 -1.67
CA LEU A 74 2.20 6.85 -0.73
C LEU A 74 2.24 8.28 -1.30
N SER A 75 2.62 8.42 -2.58
CA SER A 75 2.67 9.69 -3.28
C SER A 75 1.28 10.33 -3.38
N TYR A 76 0.26 9.51 -3.67
CA TYR A 76 -1.11 10.01 -3.74
C TYR A 76 -1.64 10.42 -2.37
N PHE A 77 -1.41 9.62 -1.31
CA PHE A 77 -1.74 10.02 0.06
C PHE A 77 -1.05 11.30 0.47
N HIS A 78 0.26 11.43 0.19
CA HIS A 78 1.00 12.66 0.48
C HIS A 78 0.32 13.89 -0.14
N LYS A 79 -0.06 13.81 -1.42
CA LYS A 79 -0.74 14.88 -2.14
C LYS A 79 -2.08 15.25 -1.50
N ILE A 80 -2.99 14.27 -1.33
CA ILE A 80 -4.35 14.56 -0.82
C ILE A 80 -4.37 14.96 0.65
N LEU A 81 -3.41 14.49 1.47
CA LEU A 81 -3.24 14.93 2.86
C LEU A 81 -2.76 16.37 2.93
N ALA A 82 -1.77 16.74 2.09
CA ALA A 82 -1.28 18.12 2.01
C ALA A 82 -2.40 19.10 1.62
N GLU A 83 -3.23 18.74 0.63
CA GLU A 83 -4.40 19.53 0.21
C GLU A 83 -5.43 19.75 1.35
N LYS A 84 -5.51 18.80 2.29
CA LYS A 84 -6.37 18.90 3.49
C LYS A 84 -5.68 19.53 4.71
N GLY A 85 -4.45 20.03 4.55
CA GLY A 85 -3.66 20.64 5.63
C GLY A 85 -3.18 19.64 6.67
N CYS A 86 -3.17 18.33 6.36
CA CYS A 86 -2.66 17.26 7.20
C CYS A 86 -1.17 17.00 6.92
N VAL A 87 -0.51 16.29 7.82
CA VAL A 87 0.86 15.79 7.66
C VAL A 87 0.83 14.28 7.61
N ALA A 88 1.52 13.70 6.63
CA ALA A 88 1.76 12.26 6.55
C ALA A 88 3.07 11.89 7.24
N THR A 89 3.06 10.82 8.04
CA THR A 89 4.27 10.12 8.48
C THR A 89 4.22 8.70 7.91
N VAL A 90 5.33 8.21 7.38
CA VAL A 90 5.42 6.87 6.78
C VAL A 90 6.32 6.00 7.64
N SER A 91 5.89 4.79 7.92
CA SER A 91 6.70 3.74 8.57
C SER A 91 6.60 2.44 7.81
N VAL A 92 7.71 1.73 7.69
CA VAL A 92 7.80 0.47 6.94
C VAL A 92 7.60 -0.70 7.88
N THR A 93 6.73 -1.67 7.50
CA THR A 93 6.41 -2.86 8.29
C THR A 93 7.20 -4.11 7.87
N ASN A 94 7.90 -4.08 6.72
CA ASN A 94 8.64 -5.20 6.15
C ASN A 94 7.80 -6.49 6.02
N PHE A 95 6.52 -6.37 5.71
CA PHE A 95 5.55 -7.48 5.67
C PHE A 95 5.46 -8.27 7.00
N SER A 96 5.90 -7.67 8.12
CA SER A 96 5.95 -8.28 9.44
C SER A 96 4.74 -7.90 10.29
N ALA A 97 3.91 -8.89 10.65
CA ALA A 97 2.76 -8.70 11.52
C ALA A 97 3.14 -8.16 12.92
N SER A 98 4.31 -8.57 13.45
CA SER A 98 4.79 -8.07 14.76
C SER A 98 5.21 -6.61 14.70
N GLN A 99 5.93 -6.20 13.65
CA GLN A 99 6.36 -4.82 13.45
C GLN A 99 5.16 -3.90 13.17
N GLU A 100 4.18 -4.38 12.39
CA GLU A 100 2.92 -3.67 12.17
C GLU A 100 2.20 -3.38 13.49
N ALA A 101 2.02 -4.40 14.35
CA ALA A 101 1.36 -4.26 15.63
C ALA A 101 2.11 -3.30 16.58
N GLU A 102 3.45 -3.34 16.59
CA GLU A 102 4.29 -2.41 17.36
C GLU A 102 4.10 -0.96 16.88
N LEU A 103 4.13 -0.72 15.57
CA LEU A 103 3.92 0.61 14.98
C LEU A 103 2.50 1.14 15.24
N ILE A 104 1.46 0.29 15.13
CA ILE A 104 0.10 0.67 15.49
C ILE A 104 0.05 1.11 16.96
N SER A 105 0.64 0.34 17.88
CA SER A 105 0.72 0.70 19.29
C SER A 105 1.48 2.01 19.52
N TYR A 106 2.61 2.20 18.85
CA TYR A 106 3.43 3.41 18.93
C TYR A 106 2.66 4.67 18.53
N TYR A 107 1.93 4.63 17.39
CA TYR A 107 1.19 5.78 16.90
C TYR A 107 -0.11 6.03 17.66
N SER A 108 -0.76 4.97 18.17
CA SER A 108 -1.98 5.07 18.98
C SER A 108 -1.72 5.66 20.35
N SER A 109 -0.53 5.41 20.90
CA SER A 109 -0.13 5.87 22.21
C SER A 109 0.38 7.31 22.18
N ASN A 110 0.07 8.10 23.24
CA ASN A 110 0.65 9.43 23.47
C ASN A 110 0.38 10.50 22.38
N GLY A 111 -0.67 10.34 21.56
CA GLY A 111 -1.10 11.36 20.59
C GLY A 111 -0.07 11.66 19.51
N LYS A 112 0.66 10.63 19.06
CA LYS A 112 1.68 10.78 17.99
C LYS A 112 1.07 10.86 16.60
N ALA A 113 -0.15 10.30 16.43
CA ALA A 113 -0.96 10.48 15.24
C ALA A 113 -2.43 10.70 15.65
N ASP A 114 -3.20 11.30 14.75
CA ASP A 114 -4.65 11.47 14.90
C ASP A 114 -5.42 10.31 14.25
N GLY A 115 -4.78 9.58 13.33
CA GLY A 115 -5.31 8.38 12.67
C GLY A 115 -4.23 7.61 11.94
N ILE A 116 -4.54 6.35 11.60
CA ILE A 116 -3.60 5.42 10.96
C ILE A 116 -4.23 4.86 9.69
N ILE A 117 -3.44 4.74 8.63
CA ILE A 117 -3.72 3.93 7.43
C ILE A 117 -2.71 2.80 7.40
N VAL A 118 -3.18 1.56 7.29
CA VAL A 118 -2.33 0.36 7.18
C VAL A 118 -2.51 -0.25 5.80
N ILE A 119 -1.43 -0.39 5.06
CA ILE A 119 -1.44 -0.95 3.69
C ILE A 119 -1.01 -2.40 3.77
N ASP A 120 -1.75 -3.31 3.12
CA ASP A 120 -1.52 -4.76 3.06
C ASP A 120 -1.27 -5.39 4.43
N ALA A 121 -2.22 -5.16 5.34
CA ALA A 121 -2.13 -5.60 6.72
C ALA A 121 -1.85 -7.09 6.89
N LYS A 122 -0.88 -7.42 7.71
CA LYS A 122 -0.48 -8.78 8.04
C LYS A 122 -0.89 -9.20 9.46
N SER A 123 -1.10 -8.24 10.36
CA SER A 123 -1.49 -8.57 11.72
C SER A 123 -2.99 -8.86 11.81
N LYS A 124 -3.33 -9.91 12.56
CA LYS A 124 -4.72 -10.21 12.95
C LYS A 124 -5.17 -9.39 14.17
N SER A 125 -4.35 -8.44 14.64
CA SER A 125 -4.59 -7.78 15.91
C SER A 125 -5.62 -6.67 15.76
N LYS A 126 -6.86 -6.99 16.13
CA LYS A 126 -7.95 -6.05 16.39
C LYS A 126 -7.76 -5.23 17.67
N LYS A 127 -6.62 -5.37 18.36
CA LYS A 127 -6.46 -4.90 19.74
C LYS A 127 -5.90 -3.48 19.81
N TYR A 128 -6.80 -2.58 20.24
CA TYR A 128 -6.52 -1.39 21.03
C TYR A 128 -5.80 -0.26 20.32
N SER A 129 -6.45 0.30 19.30
CA SER A 129 -6.14 1.68 18.94
C SER A 129 -7.18 2.61 19.56
N GLU A 130 -6.73 3.60 20.33
CA GLU A 130 -7.58 4.69 20.82
C GLU A 130 -7.94 5.67 19.71
N ILE A 131 -7.24 5.58 18.55
CA ILE A 131 -7.44 6.44 17.37
C ILE A 131 -7.99 5.62 16.20
N PRO A 132 -8.70 6.25 15.26
CA PRO A 132 -9.23 5.58 14.07
C PRO A 132 -8.14 4.96 13.20
N ILE A 133 -8.39 3.75 12.70
CA ILE A 133 -7.55 3.04 11.73
C ILE A 133 -8.38 2.66 10.53
N VAL A 134 -7.80 2.78 9.33
CA VAL A 134 -8.35 2.25 8.08
C VAL A 134 -7.31 1.35 7.43
N TYR A 135 -7.75 0.18 6.99
CA TYR A 135 -6.90 -0.80 6.35
C TYR A 135 -7.10 -0.80 4.84
N LEU A 136 -6.02 -0.94 4.09
CA LEU A 136 -6.03 -1.25 2.65
C LEU A 136 -5.61 -2.71 2.49
N ASN A 137 -6.40 -3.50 1.75
CA ASN A 137 -6.14 -4.92 1.52
C ASN A 137 -5.90 -5.70 2.83
N ALA A 138 -6.88 -5.67 3.73
CA ALA A 138 -6.85 -6.54 4.91
C ALA A 138 -7.29 -7.96 4.53
N ASN A 139 -6.70 -8.95 5.18
CA ASN A 139 -7.15 -10.34 5.05
C ASN A 139 -8.61 -10.48 5.50
N ASP A 140 -9.36 -11.42 4.91
CA ASP A 140 -10.80 -11.61 5.10
C ASP A 140 -11.23 -11.67 6.57
N ASP A 141 -10.49 -12.38 7.43
CA ASP A 141 -10.76 -12.48 8.88
C ASP A 141 -10.66 -11.13 9.61
N ALA A 142 -9.88 -10.19 9.10
CA ALA A 142 -9.72 -8.86 9.72
C ALA A 142 -10.78 -7.88 9.25
N SER A 143 -11.28 -8.02 8.02
CA SER A 143 -12.19 -7.07 7.37
C SER A 143 -13.56 -6.94 8.06
N GLU A 144 -14.04 -7.96 8.78
CA GLU A 144 -15.35 -7.95 9.45
C GLU A 144 -15.46 -6.97 10.62
N HIS A 145 -14.31 -6.51 11.16
CA HIS A 145 -14.32 -5.72 12.41
C HIS A 145 -13.52 -4.43 12.33
N VAL A 146 -13.10 -4.05 11.13
CA VAL A 146 -12.32 -2.84 10.87
C VAL A 146 -12.86 -2.12 9.64
N ASP A 147 -12.52 -0.84 9.48
CA ASP A 147 -12.72 -0.16 8.20
C ASP A 147 -11.69 -0.66 7.21
N CYS A 148 -12.15 -1.20 6.09
CA CYS A 148 -11.27 -1.78 5.09
C CYS A 148 -11.66 -1.36 3.68
N ILE A 149 -10.66 -1.09 2.87
CA ILE A 149 -10.80 -0.92 1.42
C ILE A 149 -9.96 -2.00 0.74
N ASN A 150 -10.61 -2.89 0.02
CA ASN A 150 -9.97 -3.99 -0.69
C ASN A 150 -9.92 -3.73 -2.19
N VAL A 151 -8.85 -4.15 -2.85
CA VAL A 151 -8.77 -4.18 -4.31
C VAL A 151 -9.16 -5.57 -4.79
N ASP A 152 -10.16 -5.63 -5.65
CA ASP A 152 -10.53 -6.88 -6.32
C ASP A 152 -9.67 -7.10 -7.57
N PHE A 153 -8.51 -7.72 -7.37
CA PHE A 153 -7.64 -8.11 -8.47
C PHE A 153 -8.23 -9.25 -9.31
N ASN A 154 -9.13 -10.09 -8.76
CA ASN A 154 -9.74 -11.16 -9.52
C ASN A 154 -10.46 -10.64 -10.76
N PHE A 155 -11.12 -9.47 -10.65
CA PHE A 155 -11.85 -8.87 -11.76
C PHE A 155 -10.95 -8.51 -12.95
N GLY A 156 -9.84 -7.81 -12.73
CA GLY A 156 -8.91 -7.44 -13.79
C GLY A 156 -8.13 -8.64 -14.34
N ILE A 157 -7.73 -9.59 -13.48
CA ILE A 157 -7.04 -10.82 -13.91
C ILE A 157 -7.97 -11.67 -14.79
N GLU A 158 -9.24 -11.77 -14.45
CA GLU A 158 -10.22 -12.48 -15.27
C GLU A 158 -10.33 -11.84 -16.66
N GLN A 159 -10.40 -10.50 -16.75
CA GLN A 159 -10.44 -9.80 -18.04
C GLN A 159 -9.16 -10.05 -18.86
N ALA A 160 -8.00 -10.06 -18.21
CA ALA A 160 -6.71 -10.33 -18.86
C ALA A 160 -6.64 -11.76 -19.42
N ILE A 161 -7.07 -12.78 -18.67
CA ILE A 161 -7.09 -14.17 -19.12
C ILE A 161 -8.12 -14.38 -20.24
N ASN A 162 -9.28 -13.73 -20.13
CA ASN A 162 -10.25 -13.76 -21.24
C ASN A 162 -9.68 -13.13 -22.50
N HIS A 163 -8.99 -12.00 -22.38
CA HIS A 163 -8.32 -11.34 -23.51
C HIS A 163 -7.28 -12.26 -24.18
N LEU A 164 -6.45 -12.96 -23.41
CA LEU A 164 -5.52 -13.95 -23.96
C LEU A 164 -6.26 -15.08 -24.72
N LYS A 165 -7.32 -15.61 -24.14
CA LYS A 165 -8.16 -16.64 -24.77
C LYS A 165 -8.80 -16.15 -26.08
N GLU A 166 -9.38 -14.96 -26.09
CA GLU A 166 -9.98 -14.36 -27.29
C GLU A 166 -8.96 -14.13 -28.42
N ASN A 167 -7.70 -13.92 -28.07
CA ASN A 167 -6.58 -13.83 -29.01
C ASN A 167 -5.94 -15.19 -29.35
N GLY A 168 -6.60 -16.31 -29.00
CA GLY A 168 -6.18 -17.65 -29.41
C GLY A 168 -5.16 -18.34 -28.51
N HIS A 169 -4.76 -17.73 -27.39
CA HIS A 169 -3.80 -18.34 -26.47
C HIS A 169 -4.46 -19.45 -25.64
N GLN A 170 -3.94 -20.67 -25.78
CA GLN A 170 -4.35 -21.87 -25.03
C GLN A 170 -3.30 -22.29 -24.00
N LYS A 171 -2.02 -22.02 -24.28
CA LYS A 171 -0.88 -22.32 -23.42
C LYS A 171 -0.46 -21.04 -22.71
N ILE A 172 -0.98 -20.83 -21.52
CA ILE A 172 -0.74 -19.62 -20.71
C ILE A 172 0.05 -20.03 -19.47
N GLY A 173 1.18 -19.34 -19.23
CA GLY A 173 2.01 -19.53 -18.05
C GLY A 173 1.80 -18.43 -17.01
N TYR A 174 2.35 -18.66 -15.82
CA TYR A 174 2.37 -17.73 -14.71
C TYR A 174 3.79 -17.60 -14.16
N ILE A 175 4.24 -16.38 -13.92
CA ILE A 175 5.46 -16.11 -13.15
C ILE A 175 5.12 -15.15 -12.02
N GLY A 176 5.43 -15.55 -10.80
CA GLY A 176 5.23 -14.77 -9.58
C GLY A 176 6.28 -15.08 -8.52
N GLU A 177 6.06 -14.59 -7.32
CA GLU A 177 6.91 -14.81 -6.17
C GLU A 177 6.07 -15.06 -4.90
N SER A 178 6.73 -15.40 -3.79
CA SER A 178 6.05 -15.86 -2.56
C SER A 178 5.03 -14.87 -1.97
N LEU A 179 5.20 -13.57 -2.19
CA LEU A 179 4.28 -12.52 -1.71
C LEU A 179 3.06 -12.31 -2.62
N THR A 180 3.00 -12.99 -3.79
CA THR A 180 1.95 -12.81 -4.80
C THR A 180 1.04 -14.04 -4.97
N MET A 181 0.91 -14.86 -3.92
CA MET A 181 0.10 -16.07 -3.97
C MET A 181 -1.39 -15.78 -4.16
N ASP A 182 -1.89 -14.67 -3.69
CA ASP A 182 -3.25 -14.19 -3.94
C ASP A 182 -3.53 -13.93 -5.43
N LYS A 183 -2.57 -13.34 -6.14
CA LYS A 183 -2.65 -13.16 -7.61
C LYS A 183 -2.53 -14.48 -8.35
N TYR A 184 -1.74 -15.44 -7.84
CA TYR A 184 -1.70 -16.81 -8.37
C TYR A 184 -3.06 -17.51 -8.23
N ASP A 185 -3.68 -17.44 -7.07
CA ASP A 185 -5.01 -18.01 -6.85
C ASP A 185 -6.07 -17.38 -7.77
N ALA A 186 -5.97 -16.05 -7.98
CA ALA A 186 -6.84 -15.34 -8.93
C ALA A 186 -6.62 -15.80 -10.38
N PHE A 187 -5.35 -16.01 -10.77
CA PHE A 187 -4.99 -16.57 -12.08
C PHE A 187 -5.59 -17.96 -12.29
N ILE A 188 -5.43 -18.86 -11.30
CA ILE A 188 -6.03 -20.21 -11.35
C ILE A 188 -7.55 -20.17 -11.50
N LYS A 189 -8.22 -19.31 -10.72
CA LYS A 189 -9.68 -19.11 -10.81
C LYS A 189 -10.09 -18.62 -12.20
N ALA A 190 -9.36 -17.65 -12.78
CA ALA A 190 -9.64 -17.14 -14.10
C ALA A 190 -9.44 -18.18 -15.20
N MET A 191 -8.33 -18.94 -15.16
CA MET A 191 -8.06 -20.06 -16.09
C MET A 191 -9.20 -21.09 -16.08
N ASN A 192 -9.61 -21.54 -14.89
CA ASN A 192 -10.71 -22.50 -14.72
C ASN A 192 -12.05 -21.94 -15.24
N LYS A 193 -12.37 -20.69 -14.93
CA LYS A 193 -13.61 -20.04 -15.39
C LYS A 193 -13.70 -19.99 -16.91
N HIS A 194 -12.57 -19.81 -17.58
CA HIS A 194 -12.49 -19.77 -19.04
C HIS A 194 -12.21 -21.12 -19.70
N ASN A 195 -12.25 -22.23 -18.94
CA ASN A 195 -11.97 -23.59 -19.42
C ASN A 195 -10.60 -23.73 -20.10
N LEU A 196 -9.58 -23.03 -19.58
CA LEU A 196 -8.20 -23.12 -20.01
C LEU A 196 -7.43 -24.12 -19.14
N LEU A 197 -6.62 -24.97 -19.76
CA LEU A 197 -5.82 -25.96 -19.04
C LEU A 197 -4.63 -25.28 -18.33
N ILE A 198 -4.50 -25.59 -17.04
CA ILE A 198 -3.34 -25.16 -16.25
C ILE A 198 -2.26 -26.24 -16.39
N ASN A 199 -1.16 -25.88 -17.05
CA ASN A 199 0.01 -26.76 -17.08
C ASN A 199 0.96 -26.36 -15.94
N PRO A 200 1.18 -27.22 -14.92
CA PRO A 200 2.09 -26.90 -13.82
C PRO A 200 3.53 -26.58 -14.26
N GLU A 201 3.95 -27.10 -15.42
CA GLU A 201 5.28 -26.80 -15.96
C GLU A 201 5.43 -25.35 -16.41
N PHE A 202 4.32 -24.63 -16.66
CA PHE A 202 4.30 -23.23 -17.04
C PHE A 202 4.13 -22.28 -15.87
N VAL A 203 4.09 -22.82 -14.63
CA VAL A 203 3.96 -22.04 -13.41
C VAL A 203 5.32 -21.96 -12.71
N VAL A 204 5.76 -20.75 -12.44
CA VAL A 204 7.00 -20.49 -11.71
C VAL A 204 6.73 -19.51 -10.57
N ILE A 205 7.06 -19.94 -9.35
CA ILE A 205 7.06 -19.10 -8.15
C ILE A 205 8.51 -18.92 -7.72
N GLU A 206 9.02 -17.71 -7.88
CA GLU A 206 10.42 -17.39 -7.56
C GLU A 206 10.60 -17.01 -6.09
N LYS A 207 11.86 -17.11 -5.63
CA LYS A 207 12.27 -16.60 -4.33
C LYS A 207 12.72 -15.15 -4.41
N ASN A 208 13.32 -14.79 -5.55
CA ASN A 208 13.72 -13.43 -5.85
C ASN A 208 12.50 -12.58 -6.16
N ARG A 209 12.66 -11.28 -6.14
CA ARG A 209 11.62 -10.30 -6.41
C ARG A 209 11.96 -9.48 -7.65
N PHE A 210 11.00 -8.71 -8.10
CA PHE A 210 11.14 -7.73 -9.18
C PHE A 210 11.62 -8.35 -10.50
N GLU A 211 12.49 -7.67 -11.23
CA GLU A 211 13.01 -8.11 -12.53
C GLU A 211 13.76 -9.43 -12.45
N ASP A 212 14.47 -9.66 -11.35
CA ASP A 212 15.17 -10.93 -11.11
C ASP A 212 14.23 -12.13 -11.10
N ALA A 213 13.03 -11.98 -10.54
CA ALA A 213 12.01 -13.03 -10.54
C ALA A 213 11.52 -13.33 -11.96
N GLY A 214 11.33 -12.29 -12.78
CA GLY A 214 10.94 -12.41 -14.18
C GLY A 214 12.00 -13.09 -15.03
N TYR A 215 13.21 -12.56 -14.96
CA TYR A 215 14.35 -13.07 -15.74
C TYR A 215 14.66 -14.53 -15.39
N ASN A 216 14.87 -14.85 -14.12
CA ASN A 216 15.21 -16.20 -13.69
C ASN A 216 14.04 -17.17 -13.86
N GLY A 217 12.81 -16.73 -13.59
CA GLY A 217 11.61 -17.53 -13.77
C GLY A 217 11.40 -17.93 -15.23
N PHE A 218 11.54 -16.98 -16.15
CA PHE A 218 11.39 -17.30 -17.57
C PHE A 218 12.55 -18.13 -18.11
N LYS A 219 13.78 -17.93 -17.65
CA LYS A 219 14.92 -18.79 -17.96
C LYS A 219 14.65 -20.27 -17.65
N LYS A 220 14.02 -20.56 -16.48
CA LYS A 220 13.62 -21.94 -16.12
C LYS A 220 12.63 -22.54 -17.11
N LEU A 221 11.70 -21.75 -17.65
CA LEU A 221 10.77 -22.19 -18.68
C LEU A 221 11.48 -22.42 -20.02
N TRP A 222 12.37 -21.50 -20.39
CA TRP A 222 13.12 -21.56 -21.63
C TRP A 222 13.95 -22.83 -21.76
N ASP A 223 14.60 -23.27 -20.70
CA ASP A 223 15.48 -24.44 -20.69
C ASP A 223 14.70 -25.77 -20.89
N LYS A 224 13.38 -25.77 -20.74
CA LYS A 224 12.52 -26.97 -20.93
C LYS A 224 12.11 -27.23 -22.38
N ASN A 225 12.40 -26.34 -23.33
CA ASN A 225 11.99 -26.42 -24.72
C ASN A 225 10.48 -26.63 -24.98
N ASN A 226 9.64 -26.38 -23.97
CA ASN A 226 8.19 -26.41 -24.06
C ASN A 226 7.66 -25.12 -23.45
N LEU A 227 7.44 -24.11 -24.30
CA LEU A 227 7.08 -22.77 -23.85
C LEU A 227 5.58 -22.51 -23.98
N PRO A 228 5.00 -21.73 -23.08
CA PRO A 228 3.67 -21.16 -23.28
C PRO A 228 3.70 -20.12 -24.40
N THR A 229 2.54 -19.78 -24.96
CA THR A 229 2.39 -18.72 -25.95
C THR A 229 2.15 -17.35 -25.34
N ALA A 230 1.75 -17.35 -24.06
CA ALA A 230 1.57 -16.16 -23.27
C ALA A 230 1.95 -16.38 -21.80
N ILE A 231 2.41 -15.33 -21.12
CA ILE A 231 2.68 -15.35 -19.68
C ILE A 231 1.94 -14.22 -19.00
N PHE A 232 1.25 -14.57 -17.90
CA PHE A 232 0.77 -13.63 -16.92
C PHE A 232 1.81 -13.48 -15.81
N CYS A 233 2.34 -12.29 -15.64
CA CYS A 233 3.30 -11.94 -14.59
C CYS A 233 2.57 -11.31 -13.42
N ALA A 234 2.88 -11.72 -12.19
CA ALA A 234 2.21 -11.26 -10.98
C ALA A 234 2.24 -9.73 -10.80
N TYR A 235 3.28 -9.08 -11.34
CA TYR A 235 3.34 -7.61 -11.43
C TYR A 235 4.33 -7.18 -12.55
N ASP A 236 4.29 -5.90 -12.91
CA ASP A 236 4.97 -5.38 -14.09
C ASP A 236 6.49 -5.52 -14.04
N TYR A 237 7.14 -5.38 -12.89
CA TYR A 237 8.59 -5.61 -12.78
C TYR A 237 8.97 -7.05 -13.15
N ILE A 238 8.16 -8.05 -12.79
CA ILE A 238 8.38 -9.43 -13.26
C ILE A 238 8.27 -9.50 -14.78
N ALA A 239 7.27 -8.83 -15.37
CA ALA A 239 7.12 -8.77 -16.82
C ALA A 239 8.34 -8.12 -17.50
N LEU A 240 8.90 -7.06 -16.90
CA LEU A 240 10.11 -6.41 -17.41
C LEU A 240 11.31 -7.37 -17.41
N GLY A 241 11.49 -8.17 -16.34
CA GLY A 241 12.56 -9.18 -16.29
C GLY A 241 12.40 -10.28 -17.35
N VAL A 242 11.16 -10.70 -17.67
CA VAL A 242 10.88 -11.62 -18.79
C VAL A 242 11.26 -10.97 -20.12
N ILE A 243 10.93 -9.71 -20.32
CA ILE A 243 11.27 -8.94 -21.53
C ILE A 243 12.78 -8.83 -21.68
N ASP A 244 13.51 -8.49 -20.63
CA ASP A 244 14.97 -8.39 -20.65
C ASP A 244 15.63 -9.73 -21.05
N PHE A 245 15.14 -10.85 -20.54
CA PHE A 245 15.61 -12.18 -20.98
C PHE A 245 15.33 -12.46 -22.47
N LEU A 246 14.13 -12.11 -22.95
CA LEU A 246 13.77 -12.29 -24.36
C LEU A 246 14.63 -11.44 -25.28
N GLU A 247 14.90 -10.20 -24.90
CA GLU A 247 15.80 -9.29 -25.67
C GLU A 247 17.20 -9.89 -25.81
N GLU A 248 17.77 -10.49 -24.75
CA GLU A 248 19.06 -11.19 -24.81
C GLU A 248 19.03 -12.38 -25.81
N LYS A 249 17.88 -13.05 -25.93
CA LYS A 249 17.66 -14.16 -26.85
C LYS A 249 17.23 -13.69 -28.25
N GLN A 250 17.24 -12.38 -28.51
CA GLN A 250 16.79 -11.76 -29.75
C GLN A 250 15.35 -12.12 -30.12
N LYS A 251 14.52 -12.31 -29.06
CA LYS A 251 13.09 -12.57 -29.16
C LYS A 251 12.28 -11.31 -28.88
N LYS A 252 11.08 -11.23 -29.41
CA LYS A 252 10.25 -10.04 -29.37
C LYS A 252 8.91 -10.30 -28.68
N VAL A 253 8.46 -9.32 -27.93
CA VAL A 253 7.09 -9.22 -27.43
C VAL A 253 6.34 -8.25 -28.34
N PRO A 254 5.15 -8.60 -28.84
CA PRO A 254 4.41 -9.84 -28.60
C PRO A 254 4.71 -10.96 -29.64
N ASP A 255 5.61 -10.78 -30.59
CA ASP A 255 5.77 -11.67 -31.76
C ASP A 255 6.11 -13.12 -31.38
N ASP A 256 7.05 -13.31 -30.47
CA ASP A 256 7.49 -14.63 -29.99
C ASP A 256 6.79 -15.06 -28.70
N LEU A 257 6.40 -14.12 -27.85
CA LEU A 257 5.71 -14.36 -26.59
C LEU A 257 4.79 -13.18 -26.23
N SER A 258 3.56 -13.46 -25.87
CA SER A 258 2.64 -12.48 -25.29
C SER A 258 2.86 -12.35 -23.79
N ILE A 259 2.80 -11.12 -23.26
CA ILE A 259 3.02 -10.86 -21.83
C ILE A 259 1.94 -9.91 -21.29
N ILE A 260 1.39 -10.23 -20.12
CA ILE A 260 0.54 -9.34 -19.34
C ILE A 260 1.14 -9.20 -17.95
N GLY A 261 1.25 -7.96 -17.46
CA GLY A 261 1.67 -7.63 -16.11
C GLY A 261 0.52 -7.28 -15.17
N SER A 262 0.85 -6.72 -14.01
CA SER A 262 -0.09 -6.14 -13.06
C SER A 262 0.58 -4.99 -12.33
N ASP A 263 -0.21 -4.04 -11.85
CA ASP A 263 0.08 -2.79 -11.14
C ASP A 263 0.05 -1.54 -12.03
N ASP A 264 0.17 -1.67 -13.35
CA ASP A 264 0.16 -0.59 -14.35
C ASP A 264 1.15 0.53 -14.02
N ILE A 265 2.39 0.13 -13.68
CA ILE A 265 3.45 1.07 -13.31
C ILE A 265 3.88 1.93 -14.51
N GLN A 266 4.26 3.17 -14.24
CA GLN A 266 4.56 4.15 -15.29
C GLN A 266 5.66 3.68 -16.26
N ILE A 267 6.72 3.00 -15.76
CA ILE A 267 7.83 2.53 -16.60
C ILE A 267 7.39 1.48 -17.63
N ALA A 268 6.33 0.71 -17.35
CA ALA A 268 5.81 -0.31 -18.26
C ALA A 268 5.23 0.29 -19.55
N SER A 269 4.78 1.54 -19.52
CA SER A 269 4.26 2.27 -20.67
C SER A 269 5.31 3.06 -21.46
N TYR A 270 6.53 3.24 -20.93
CA TYR A 270 7.60 4.01 -21.58
C TYR A 270 8.58 3.16 -22.42
N ARG A 271 8.58 1.84 -22.26
CA ARG A 271 9.40 0.97 -23.09
C ARG A 271 8.77 0.83 -24.48
N LYS A 272 9.56 0.41 -25.48
CA LYS A 272 9.08 0.08 -26.85
C LYS A 272 7.94 -0.95 -26.85
N ILE A 273 7.87 -1.76 -25.80
CA ILE A 273 6.81 -2.72 -25.54
C ILE A 273 5.85 -2.05 -24.58
N ASP A 274 4.75 -1.58 -25.11
CA ASP A 274 3.63 -1.00 -24.38
C ASP A 274 2.88 -2.14 -23.66
N LEU A 275 3.23 -2.40 -22.41
CA LEU A 275 2.81 -3.59 -21.66
C LEU A 275 1.35 -3.51 -21.26
N SER A 276 0.55 -4.50 -21.64
CA SER A 276 -0.79 -4.73 -21.10
C SER A 276 -0.69 -5.10 -19.64
N SER A 277 -1.49 -4.47 -18.78
CA SER A 277 -1.36 -4.64 -17.34
C SER A 277 -2.70 -4.54 -16.60
N ILE A 278 -2.73 -4.97 -15.35
CA ILE A 278 -3.86 -4.82 -14.44
C ILE A 278 -3.64 -3.56 -13.59
N LYS A 279 -4.60 -2.66 -13.61
CA LYS A 279 -4.55 -1.40 -12.88
C LYS A 279 -5.38 -1.44 -11.60
N ALA A 280 -4.78 -1.16 -10.47
CA ALA A 280 -5.50 -0.77 -9.26
C ALA A 280 -5.87 0.72 -9.33
N ASN A 281 -7.11 1.07 -8.99
CA ASN A 281 -7.52 2.47 -8.96
C ASN A 281 -7.02 3.14 -7.67
N VAL A 282 -5.70 3.43 -7.63
CA VAL A 282 -5.01 4.03 -6.48
C VAL A 282 -5.68 5.31 -6.01
N LYS A 283 -6.15 6.15 -6.95
CA LYS A 283 -6.86 7.38 -6.62
C LYS A 283 -8.09 7.11 -5.77
N SER A 284 -8.99 6.27 -6.25
CA SER A 284 -10.24 5.94 -5.54
C SER A 284 -9.98 5.29 -4.19
N ILE A 285 -9.01 4.36 -4.13
CA ILE A 285 -8.63 3.68 -2.89
C ILE A 285 -8.19 4.69 -1.83
N CYS A 286 -7.29 5.61 -2.17
CA CYS A 286 -6.77 6.61 -1.25
C CYS A 286 -7.83 7.62 -0.82
N GLU A 287 -8.67 8.10 -1.76
CA GLU A 287 -9.73 9.07 -1.46
C GLU A 287 -10.80 8.49 -0.53
N ILE A 288 -11.24 7.24 -0.77
CA ILE A 288 -12.22 6.55 0.07
C ILE A 288 -11.64 6.32 1.46
N SER A 289 -10.41 5.80 1.54
CA SER A 289 -9.72 5.53 2.81
C SER A 289 -9.60 6.79 3.67
N LEU A 290 -9.13 7.87 3.06
CA LEU A 290 -8.97 9.15 3.78
C LEU A 290 -10.31 9.75 4.18
N SER A 291 -11.35 9.61 3.36
CA SER A 291 -12.70 10.08 3.68
C SER A 291 -13.25 9.38 4.93
N ILE A 292 -13.11 8.04 4.99
CA ILE A 292 -13.55 7.23 6.14
C ILE A 292 -12.76 7.62 7.39
N LEU A 293 -11.43 7.70 7.29
CA LEU A 293 -10.55 8.03 8.39
C LEU A 293 -10.87 9.42 8.98
N LEU A 294 -10.94 10.44 8.14
CA LEU A 294 -11.22 11.81 8.57
C LEU A 294 -12.62 11.96 9.17
N LYS A 295 -13.62 11.22 8.67
CA LYS A 295 -14.97 11.20 9.24
C LYS A 295 -14.94 10.67 10.67
N LYS A 296 -14.19 9.62 10.95
CA LYS A 296 -14.07 9.02 12.29
C LYS A 296 -13.24 9.89 13.25
N ILE A 297 -12.19 10.52 12.76
CA ILE A 297 -11.41 11.48 13.57
C ILE A 297 -12.28 12.66 13.99
N LYS A 298 -13.06 13.23 13.06
CA LYS A 298 -13.93 14.39 13.34
C LYS A 298 -15.15 14.03 14.20
N ASN A 299 -15.63 12.80 14.11
CA ASN A 299 -16.80 12.33 14.84
C ASN A 299 -16.49 10.99 15.55
N PRO A 300 -15.90 11.01 16.75
CA PRO A 300 -15.56 9.80 17.51
C PRO A 300 -16.75 8.92 17.88
N SER A 301 -17.98 9.46 17.86
CA SER A 301 -19.21 8.69 18.08
C SER A 301 -19.66 7.87 16.85
N TYR A 302 -19.08 8.12 15.66
CA TYR A 302 -19.39 7.37 14.45
C TYR A 302 -18.72 6.00 14.48
N LYS A 303 -19.49 4.95 14.81
CA LYS A 303 -19.00 3.57 15.00
C LYS A 303 -19.32 2.62 13.84
N VAL A 304 -19.94 3.12 12.76
CA VAL A 304 -20.23 2.31 11.58
C VAL A 304 -18.94 1.82 10.95
N LEU A 305 -18.80 0.51 10.80
CA LEU A 305 -17.71 -0.09 10.04
C LEU A 305 -18.02 -0.08 8.54
N GLN A 306 -17.02 0.15 7.73
CA GLN A 306 -17.15 0.22 6.28
C GLN A 306 -16.16 -0.75 5.64
N ASN A 307 -16.69 -1.68 4.84
CA ASN A 307 -15.89 -2.56 3.99
C ASN A 307 -16.23 -2.22 2.53
N VAL A 308 -15.26 -1.71 1.79
CA VAL A 308 -15.42 -1.25 0.41
C VAL A 308 -14.51 -2.04 -0.49
N THR A 309 -15.05 -2.58 -1.58
CA THR A 309 -14.26 -3.26 -2.61
C THR A 309 -14.19 -2.40 -3.86
N VAL A 310 -12.97 -2.12 -4.31
CA VAL A 310 -12.67 -1.38 -5.54
C VAL A 310 -12.17 -2.38 -6.58
N LYS A 311 -12.87 -2.49 -7.71
CA LYS A 311 -12.45 -3.37 -8.79
C LYS A 311 -11.20 -2.84 -9.46
N SER A 312 -10.28 -3.76 -9.79
CA SER A 312 -9.17 -3.48 -10.70
C SER A 312 -9.66 -3.44 -12.15
N GLU A 313 -8.82 -3.00 -13.06
CA GLU A 313 -9.12 -2.81 -14.48
C GLU A 313 -8.01 -3.45 -15.33
N PHE A 314 -8.36 -4.17 -16.38
CA PHE A 314 -7.38 -4.60 -17.37
C PHE A 314 -7.15 -3.50 -18.40
N VAL A 315 -5.90 -3.03 -18.49
CA VAL A 315 -5.45 -2.02 -19.44
C VAL A 315 -4.77 -2.72 -20.61
N GLN A 316 -5.53 -2.89 -21.70
CA GLN A 316 -5.02 -3.49 -22.93
C GLN A 316 -4.06 -2.54 -23.62
N ARG A 317 -2.89 -3.05 -24.04
CA ARG A 317 -1.87 -2.40 -24.85
C ARG A 317 -1.33 -3.35 -25.91
N ASN A 318 -0.05 -3.21 -26.29
CA ASN A 318 0.53 -3.88 -27.47
C ASN A 318 1.32 -5.15 -27.16
N SER A 319 1.31 -5.67 -25.93
CA SER A 319 2.11 -6.82 -25.49
C SER A 319 1.46 -8.19 -25.72
N VAL A 320 0.28 -8.22 -26.37
CA VAL A 320 -0.45 -9.47 -26.68
C VAL A 320 -0.66 -9.59 -28.18
N LYS A 321 -0.23 -10.71 -28.76
CA LYS A 321 -0.40 -11.07 -30.16
C LYS A 321 -1.76 -11.74 -30.39
N ASN A 322 -2.41 -11.41 -31.49
CA ASN A 322 -3.59 -12.17 -31.94
C ASN A 322 -3.17 -13.38 -32.79
N LEU A 323 -3.31 -14.59 -32.24
CA LEU A 323 -2.97 -15.84 -32.91
C LEU A 323 -4.07 -16.35 -33.89
N ASN A 324 -5.25 -15.72 -33.88
CA ASN A 324 -6.35 -16.08 -34.79
C ASN A 324 -6.21 -15.41 -36.17
N GLN A 325 -5.31 -14.42 -36.29
CA GLN A 325 -5.00 -13.74 -37.54
C GLN A 325 -3.72 -14.37 -38.12
N ASN A 326 -3.87 -15.38 -38.98
CA ASN A 326 -2.83 -15.91 -39.86
C ASN A 326 -2.97 -15.35 -41.27
#